data_0083012b5c8b86f53d09f12c7d705f97
#
_entry.id   0083012b5c8b86f53d09f12c7d705f97
#
_cell.length_a   1.000
_cell.length_b   1.000
_cell.length_c   1.000
_cell.angle_alpha   90.00
_cell.angle_beta   90.00
_cell.angle_gamma   90.00
#
_symmetry.space_group_name_H-M   'P 1'
#
loop_
_entity.id
_entity.type
_entity.pdbx_description
1 polymer ?
#
loop_
_entity_poly.entity_id
_entity_poly.type
_entity_poly.pdbx_seq_one_letter_code
_entity_poly.pdbx_strand_id
1 'polypeptide(L)'
;MVSLPGARYIRAPQQGTDAMTDIASAEATGSVTGGLRTLLRLEGLALFAGMTLLYAVWGGSWWVYALLFLVPDLSFAGYLAGPRVGAIIYNAAHSYMAPMTLMTSGFGLDSPLTLSIALIWLAHIGIDRALGYGLKYSAGFGFTHLGRIGKDARTTA
;
A
#
# COMPACT_ATOMS: atom_id res chain seq x y z
N MET A 1 66.73 -0.18 2.02
CA MET A 1 65.42 -0.51 1.42
C MET A 1 64.57 -1.06 2.56
N VAL A 2 63.76 -0.18 3.21
CA VAL A 2 62.95 -0.51 4.40
C VAL A 2 61.51 -0.54 3.91
N SER A 3 60.90 -1.73 3.95
CA SER A 3 59.51 -1.95 3.61
C SER A 3 58.64 -1.54 4.80
N LEU A 4 57.74 -0.59 4.60
CA LEU A 4 56.72 -0.18 5.59
C LEU A 4 55.55 -1.16 5.56
N PRO A 5 55.07 -1.70 6.71
CA PRO A 5 53.94 -2.60 6.74
C PRO A 5 52.60 -1.83 6.58
N GLY A 6 51.68 -2.44 5.82
CA GLY A 6 50.39 -2.02 5.36
C GLY A 6 49.57 -1.10 6.27
N ALA A 7 49.30 0.07 5.76
CA ALA A 7 48.25 0.92 6.28
C ALA A 7 46.88 0.24 5.99
N ARG A 8 46.24 -0.27 7.06
CA ARG A 8 44.81 -0.65 6.97
C ARG A 8 43.98 0.61 6.74
N TYR A 9 43.52 0.79 5.52
CA TYR A 9 42.51 1.79 5.21
C TYR A 9 41.26 1.48 6.05
N ILE A 10 41.04 2.24 7.11
CA ILE A 10 39.78 2.20 7.85
C ILE A 10 38.77 2.86 6.94
N ARG A 11 37.91 2.04 6.32
CA ARG A 11 36.78 2.49 5.52
C ARG A 11 35.85 3.26 6.45
N ALA A 12 35.69 4.56 6.25
CA ALA A 12 34.73 5.36 6.97
C ALA A 12 33.32 4.77 6.80
N PRO A 13 32.45 4.86 7.81
CA PRO A 13 31.10 4.30 7.72
C PRO A 13 30.32 4.91 6.56
N GLN A 14 29.91 4.08 5.61
CA GLN A 14 29.20 4.43 4.37
C GLN A 14 27.70 4.75 4.59
N GLN A 15 27.24 4.87 5.83
CA GLN A 15 25.83 5.06 6.17
C GLN A 15 25.16 6.28 5.49
N GLY A 16 25.91 7.34 5.20
CA GLY A 16 25.37 8.53 4.51
C GLY A 16 25.19 8.34 3.01
N THR A 17 26.07 7.57 2.38
CA THR A 17 26.00 7.30 0.93
C THR A 17 24.89 6.29 0.61
N ASP A 18 24.67 5.30 1.47
CA ASP A 18 23.63 4.30 1.29
C ASP A 18 22.24 4.93 1.42
N ALA A 19 22.02 5.80 2.40
CA ALA A 19 20.76 6.54 2.56
C ALA A 19 20.45 7.47 1.36
N MET A 20 21.46 8.15 0.82
CA MET A 20 21.28 9.00 -0.37
C MET A 20 20.99 8.18 -1.62
N THR A 21 21.62 7.01 -1.77
CA THR A 21 21.38 6.11 -2.90
C THR A 21 19.97 5.51 -2.83
N ASP A 22 19.49 5.18 -1.65
CA ASP A 22 18.13 4.68 -1.42
C ASP A 22 17.07 5.75 -1.72
N ILE A 23 17.30 7.00 -1.32
CA ILE A 23 16.41 8.12 -1.65
C ILE A 23 16.38 8.34 -3.16
N ALA A 24 17.53 8.40 -3.82
CA ALA A 24 17.61 8.60 -5.27
C ALA A 24 16.96 7.43 -6.06
N SER A 25 17.12 6.18 -5.57
CA SER A 25 16.48 5.02 -6.19
C SER A 25 14.97 5.00 -5.96
N ALA A 26 14.49 5.49 -4.83
CA ALA A 26 13.08 5.63 -4.52
C ALA A 26 12.43 6.73 -5.35
N GLU A 27 13.10 7.86 -5.53
CA GLU A 27 12.65 8.94 -6.43
C GLU A 27 12.58 8.47 -7.88
N ALA A 28 13.57 7.69 -8.35
CA ALA A 28 13.58 7.11 -9.69
C ALA A 28 12.45 6.09 -9.91
N THR A 29 11.94 5.46 -8.86
CA THR A 29 10.83 4.49 -8.92
C THR A 29 9.48 5.10 -8.55
N GLY A 30 9.42 6.39 -8.17
CA GLY A 30 8.20 7.07 -7.74
C GLY A 30 7.63 6.56 -6.42
N SER A 31 8.40 5.84 -5.61
CA SER A 31 7.97 5.33 -4.31
C SER A 31 8.34 6.29 -3.18
N VAL A 32 7.46 6.42 -2.18
CA VAL A 32 7.72 7.24 -0.98
C VAL A 32 8.57 6.49 0.04
N THR A 33 9.43 7.24 0.77
CA THR A 33 10.34 6.71 1.79
C THR A 33 10.28 7.51 3.09
N GLY A 34 10.94 7.01 4.15
CA GLY A 34 11.12 7.73 5.40
C GLY A 34 9.82 8.10 6.11
N GLY A 35 9.81 9.28 6.73
CA GLY A 35 8.67 9.77 7.52
C GLY A 35 7.38 9.93 6.73
N LEU A 36 7.46 10.28 5.44
CA LEU A 36 6.28 10.39 4.58
C LEU A 36 5.58 9.03 4.38
N ARG A 37 6.36 7.96 4.19
CA ARG A 37 5.81 6.60 4.12
C ARG A 37 5.10 6.21 5.42
N THR A 38 5.70 6.54 6.57
CA THR A 38 5.08 6.29 7.87
C THR A 38 3.79 7.06 8.03
N LEU A 39 3.75 8.34 7.65
CA LEU A 39 2.53 9.16 7.70
C LEU A 39 1.41 8.54 6.86
N LEU A 40 1.68 8.17 5.60
CA LEU A 40 0.68 7.55 4.72
C LEU A 40 0.15 6.20 5.27
N ARG A 41 0.99 5.45 5.98
CA ARG A 41 0.57 4.22 6.66
C ARG A 41 -0.33 4.51 7.86
N LEU A 42 -0.05 5.56 8.63
CA LEU A 42 -0.89 6.00 9.75
C LEU A 42 -2.24 6.53 9.26
N GLU A 43 -2.27 7.28 8.15
CA GLU A 43 -3.51 7.70 7.48
C GLU A 43 -4.34 6.48 7.05
N GLY A 44 -3.69 5.46 6.48
CA GLY A 44 -4.34 4.19 6.16
C GLY A 44 -4.96 3.50 7.38
N LEU A 45 -4.21 3.46 8.49
CA LEU A 45 -4.71 2.89 9.75
C LEU A 45 -5.90 3.68 10.31
N ALA A 46 -5.83 5.01 10.27
CA ALA A 46 -6.92 5.87 10.71
C ALA A 46 -8.18 5.67 9.84
N LEU A 47 -8.01 5.54 8.52
CA LEU A 47 -9.10 5.22 7.61
C LEU A 47 -9.73 3.87 7.94
N PHE A 48 -8.92 2.82 8.10
CA PHE A 48 -9.40 1.48 8.48
C PHE A 48 -10.23 1.54 9.77
N ALA A 49 -9.67 2.13 10.83
CA ALA A 49 -10.32 2.24 12.12
C ALA A 49 -11.62 3.05 12.04
N GLY A 50 -11.60 4.20 11.36
CA GLY A 50 -12.75 5.07 11.19
C GLY A 50 -13.90 4.40 10.42
N MET A 51 -13.60 3.76 9.30
CA MET A 51 -14.62 3.09 8.48
C MET A 51 -15.19 1.85 9.16
N THR A 52 -14.36 1.07 9.86
CA THR A 52 -14.80 -0.08 10.66
C THR A 52 -15.69 0.36 11.83
N LEU A 53 -15.31 1.44 12.52
CA LEU A 53 -16.12 1.99 13.60
C LEU A 53 -17.48 2.50 13.09
N LEU A 54 -17.49 3.23 11.99
CA LEU A 54 -18.75 3.69 11.37
C LEU A 54 -19.64 2.51 11.00
N TYR A 55 -19.07 1.44 10.41
CA TYR A 55 -19.83 0.23 10.11
C TYR A 55 -20.42 -0.41 11.39
N ALA A 56 -19.64 -0.48 12.47
CA ALA A 56 -20.09 -1.02 13.75
C ALA A 56 -21.25 -0.21 14.34
N VAL A 57 -21.16 1.14 14.27
CA VAL A 57 -22.24 2.05 14.75
C VAL A 57 -23.49 1.91 13.86
N TRP A 58 -23.34 1.64 12.59
CA TRP A 58 -24.47 1.42 11.66
C TRP A 58 -25.20 0.09 11.89
N GLY A 59 -24.61 -0.83 12.67
CA GLY A 59 -25.25 -2.09 13.08
C GLY A 59 -25.26 -3.18 12.03
N GLY A 60 -24.28 -3.20 11.13
CA GLY A 60 -24.15 -4.21 10.08
C GLY A 60 -23.71 -5.60 10.59
N SER A 61 -23.97 -6.64 9.80
CA SER A 61 -23.52 -8.01 10.09
C SER A 61 -22.03 -8.20 9.94
N TRP A 62 -21.32 -8.65 10.97
CA TRP A 62 -19.88 -8.91 10.92
C TRP A 62 -19.48 -10.03 9.95
N TRP A 63 -20.39 -10.97 9.66
CA TRP A 63 -20.18 -11.98 8.61
C TRP A 63 -20.16 -11.33 7.22
N VAL A 64 -21.06 -10.40 6.95
CA VAL A 64 -21.08 -9.62 5.71
C VAL A 64 -19.81 -8.77 5.62
N TYR A 65 -19.41 -8.14 6.73
CA TYR A 65 -18.15 -7.40 6.79
C TYR A 65 -16.98 -8.27 6.39
N ALA A 66 -16.80 -9.43 7.05
CA ALA A 66 -15.67 -10.32 6.78
C ALA A 66 -15.63 -10.82 5.33
N LEU A 67 -16.78 -11.20 4.76
CA LEU A 67 -16.87 -11.68 3.39
C LEU A 67 -16.55 -10.57 2.37
N LEU A 68 -17.18 -9.40 2.50
CA LEU A 68 -17.00 -8.28 1.58
C LEU A 68 -15.63 -7.62 1.74
N PHE A 69 -15.03 -7.71 2.92
CA PHE A 69 -13.69 -7.19 3.18
C PHE A 69 -12.62 -7.85 2.31
N LEU A 70 -12.80 -9.10 1.90
CA LEU A 70 -11.86 -9.82 1.04
C LEU A 70 -12.15 -9.66 -0.47
N VAL A 71 -13.28 -9.05 -0.84
CA VAL A 71 -13.69 -8.93 -2.25
C VAL A 71 -12.69 -8.13 -3.08
N PRO A 72 -12.13 -6.98 -2.63
CA PRO A 72 -11.16 -6.25 -3.43
C PRO A 72 -9.92 -7.08 -3.80
N ASP A 73 -9.50 -8.02 -2.94
CA ASP A 73 -8.36 -8.91 -3.18
C ASP A 73 -8.59 -9.88 -4.34
N LEU A 74 -9.83 -10.16 -4.74
CA LEU A 74 -10.11 -10.94 -5.95
C LEU A 74 -9.49 -10.30 -7.20
N SER A 75 -9.19 -9.00 -7.14
CA SER A 75 -8.46 -8.27 -8.19
C SER A 75 -7.06 -8.82 -8.47
N PHE A 76 -6.46 -9.58 -7.53
CA PHE A 76 -5.20 -10.30 -7.76
C PHE A 76 -5.28 -11.30 -8.92
N ALA A 77 -6.46 -11.83 -9.22
CA ALA A 77 -6.66 -12.69 -10.38
C ALA A 77 -6.27 -12.02 -11.71
N GLY A 78 -6.30 -10.68 -11.77
CA GLY A 78 -5.81 -9.92 -12.93
C GLY A 78 -4.35 -10.17 -13.28
N TYR A 79 -3.52 -10.58 -12.31
CA TYR A 79 -2.11 -10.93 -12.56
C TYR A 79 -1.93 -12.24 -13.35
N LEU A 80 -2.96 -13.06 -13.47
CA LEU A 80 -2.96 -14.22 -14.37
C LEU A 80 -2.85 -13.80 -15.85
N ALA A 81 -3.31 -12.58 -16.17
CA ALA A 81 -3.17 -11.98 -17.51
C ALA A 81 -1.90 -11.12 -17.67
N GLY A 82 -0.97 -11.20 -16.71
CA GLY A 82 0.31 -10.50 -16.72
C GLY A 82 0.38 -9.27 -15.80
N PRO A 83 1.60 -8.77 -15.54
CA PRO A 83 1.83 -7.76 -14.50
C PRO A 83 1.17 -6.41 -14.80
N ARG A 84 1.10 -6.00 -16.07
CA ARG A 84 0.46 -4.74 -16.47
C ARG A 84 -1.06 -4.79 -16.26
N VAL A 85 -1.71 -5.87 -16.70
CA VAL A 85 -3.17 -6.07 -16.52
C VAL A 85 -3.50 -6.22 -15.04
N GLY A 86 -2.70 -7.01 -14.32
CA GLY A 86 -2.83 -7.18 -12.86
C GLY A 86 -2.75 -5.86 -12.12
N ALA A 87 -1.77 -4.99 -12.44
CA ALA A 87 -1.64 -3.69 -11.81
C ALA A 87 -2.85 -2.78 -12.08
N ILE A 88 -3.39 -2.78 -13.30
CA ILE A 88 -4.57 -1.97 -13.66
C ILE A 88 -5.78 -2.42 -12.86
N ILE A 89 -6.09 -3.73 -12.85
CA ILE A 89 -7.27 -4.29 -12.17
C ILE A 89 -7.13 -4.12 -10.65
N TYR A 90 -5.94 -4.40 -10.10
CA TYR A 90 -5.67 -4.17 -8.70
C TYR A 90 -5.87 -2.70 -8.31
N ASN A 91 -5.26 -1.77 -9.05
CA ASN A 91 -5.36 -0.35 -8.77
C ASN A 91 -6.79 0.19 -8.87
N ALA A 92 -7.59 -0.33 -9.80
CA ALA A 92 -9.01 0.01 -9.90
C ALA A 92 -9.78 -0.39 -8.63
N ALA A 93 -9.54 -1.60 -8.11
CA ALA A 93 -10.17 -2.11 -6.90
C ALA A 93 -9.61 -1.47 -5.60
N HIS A 94 -8.36 -0.97 -5.62
CA HIS A 94 -7.67 -0.43 -4.44
C HIS A 94 -7.46 1.10 -4.50
N SER A 95 -8.14 1.79 -5.42
CA SER A 95 -8.25 3.25 -5.42
C SER A 95 -9.47 3.69 -4.60
N TYR A 96 -9.40 4.89 -4.04
CA TYR A 96 -10.54 5.46 -3.31
C TYR A 96 -11.71 5.88 -4.21
N MET A 97 -11.52 5.95 -5.52
CA MET A 97 -12.52 6.50 -6.46
C MET A 97 -13.83 5.71 -6.42
N ALA A 98 -13.77 4.40 -6.59
CA ALA A 98 -14.97 3.55 -6.64
C ALA A 98 -15.73 3.53 -5.29
N PRO A 99 -15.10 3.24 -4.14
CA PRO A 99 -15.83 3.23 -2.87
C PRO A 99 -16.31 4.61 -2.43
N MET A 100 -15.61 5.71 -2.76
CA MET A 100 -16.09 7.06 -2.47
C MET A 100 -17.31 7.42 -3.33
N THR A 101 -17.32 7.06 -4.61
CA THR A 101 -18.49 7.22 -5.49
C THR A 101 -19.68 6.41 -4.95
N LEU A 102 -19.41 5.17 -4.52
CA LEU A 102 -20.43 4.31 -3.94
C LEU A 102 -20.98 4.89 -2.63
N MET A 103 -20.13 5.44 -1.79
CA MET A 103 -20.53 6.10 -0.54
C MET A 103 -21.41 7.32 -0.80
N THR A 104 -21.02 8.18 -1.74
CA THR A 104 -21.81 9.35 -2.15
C THR A 104 -23.17 8.94 -2.71
N SER A 105 -23.19 7.91 -3.56
CA SER A 105 -24.44 7.36 -4.11
C SER A 105 -25.35 6.77 -3.02
N GLY A 106 -24.75 6.07 -2.05
CA GLY A 106 -25.46 5.49 -0.92
C GLY A 106 -26.17 6.55 -0.06
N PHE A 107 -25.54 7.69 0.18
CA PHE A 107 -26.15 8.83 0.84
C PHE A 107 -27.26 9.47 -0.01
N GLY A 108 -27.01 9.67 -1.30
CA GLY A 108 -27.99 10.30 -2.20
C GLY A 108 -29.25 9.45 -2.45
N LEU A 109 -29.14 8.13 -2.37
CA LEU A 109 -30.23 7.18 -2.57
C LEU A 109 -30.82 6.63 -1.27
N ASP A 110 -30.32 7.09 -0.12
CA ASP A 110 -30.70 6.60 1.22
C ASP A 110 -30.63 5.07 1.32
N SER A 111 -29.51 4.49 0.80
CA SER A 111 -29.28 3.05 0.70
C SER A 111 -28.29 2.55 1.76
N PRO A 112 -28.75 1.94 2.87
CA PRO A 112 -27.87 1.41 3.91
C PRO A 112 -26.94 0.30 3.40
N LEU A 113 -27.38 -0.52 2.44
CA LEU A 113 -26.56 -1.56 1.84
C LEU A 113 -25.38 -0.97 1.07
N THR A 114 -25.65 0.03 0.23
CA THR A 114 -24.62 0.71 -0.56
C THR A 114 -23.59 1.40 0.34
N LEU A 115 -24.05 2.05 1.41
CA LEU A 115 -23.17 2.65 2.41
C LEU A 115 -22.30 1.60 3.12
N SER A 116 -22.91 0.48 3.53
CA SER A 116 -22.18 -0.62 4.18
C SER A 116 -21.07 -1.17 3.29
N ILE A 117 -21.35 -1.42 2.00
CA ILE A 117 -20.36 -1.90 1.03
C ILE A 117 -19.22 -0.88 0.88
N ALA A 118 -19.55 0.41 0.78
CA ALA A 118 -18.55 1.47 0.64
C ALA A 118 -17.64 1.56 1.87
N LEU A 119 -18.20 1.50 3.10
CA LEU A 119 -17.45 1.52 4.35
C LEU A 119 -16.48 0.33 4.46
N ILE A 120 -16.97 -0.87 4.13
CA ILE A 120 -16.14 -2.09 4.16
C ILE A 120 -15.00 -1.99 3.14
N TRP A 121 -15.29 -1.50 1.94
CA TRP A 121 -14.29 -1.35 0.88
C TRP A 121 -13.23 -0.30 1.24
N LEU A 122 -13.63 0.84 1.81
CA LEU A 122 -12.68 1.84 2.32
C LEU A 122 -11.85 1.32 3.48
N ALA A 123 -12.43 0.54 4.38
CA ALA A 123 -11.70 -0.11 5.47
C ALA A 123 -10.64 -1.08 4.94
N HIS A 124 -10.97 -1.90 3.93
CA HIS A 124 -10.01 -2.79 3.28
C HIS A 124 -8.82 -2.02 2.68
N ILE A 125 -9.09 -0.96 1.89
CA ILE A 125 -8.02 -0.12 1.33
C ILE A 125 -7.20 0.53 2.45
N GLY A 126 -7.84 0.93 3.55
CA GLY A 126 -7.17 1.52 4.70
C GLY A 126 -6.14 0.59 5.34
N ILE A 127 -6.53 -0.66 5.65
CA ILE A 127 -5.59 -1.63 6.25
C ILE A 127 -4.46 -1.98 5.27
N ASP A 128 -4.74 -2.10 3.98
CA ASP A 128 -3.72 -2.31 2.97
C ASP A 128 -2.65 -1.21 3.00
N ARG A 129 -3.06 0.07 3.04
CA ARG A 129 -2.14 1.19 3.17
C ARG A 129 -1.34 1.12 4.47
N ALA A 130 -1.98 0.80 5.59
CA ALA A 130 -1.32 0.66 6.90
C ALA A 130 -0.24 -0.44 6.89
N LEU A 131 -0.50 -1.55 6.23
CA LEU A 131 0.44 -2.66 6.06
C LEU A 131 1.54 -2.34 5.04
N GLY A 132 1.36 -1.32 4.19
CA GLY A 132 2.31 -0.90 3.16
C GLY A 132 1.99 -1.43 1.77
N TYR A 133 0.81 -2.02 1.57
CA TYR A 133 0.31 -2.40 0.25
C TYR A 133 -0.23 -1.17 -0.47
N GLY A 134 0.61 -0.58 -1.32
CA GLY A 134 0.28 0.58 -2.14
C GLY A 134 -0.34 0.21 -3.49
N LEU A 135 -0.70 1.24 -4.27
CA LEU A 135 -1.03 1.06 -5.69
C LEU A 135 0.18 0.49 -6.43
N LYS A 136 -0.07 -0.41 -7.35
CA LYS A 136 0.95 -1.20 -8.04
C LYS A 136 1.45 -0.51 -9.30
N TYR A 137 2.76 -0.60 -9.53
CA TYR A 137 3.35 -0.26 -10.82
C TYR A 137 3.28 -1.46 -11.78
N SER A 138 3.28 -1.19 -13.07
CA SER A 138 3.28 -2.22 -14.13
C SER A 138 4.57 -3.06 -14.18
N ALA A 139 5.60 -2.67 -13.43
CA ALA A 139 6.87 -3.38 -13.31
C ALA A 139 6.74 -4.74 -12.59
N GLY A 140 5.71 -4.93 -11.77
CA GLY A 140 5.45 -6.18 -11.08
C GLY A 140 4.70 -6.02 -9.76
N PHE A 141 4.27 -7.14 -9.19
CA PHE A 141 3.45 -7.18 -7.97
C PHE A 141 4.12 -6.49 -6.76
N GLY A 142 5.43 -6.65 -6.61
CA GLY A 142 6.20 -6.10 -5.49
C GLY A 142 6.47 -4.60 -5.55
N PHE A 143 6.20 -3.95 -6.69
CA PHE A 143 6.50 -2.54 -6.90
C PHE A 143 5.29 -1.67 -6.62
N THR A 144 5.33 -0.89 -5.52
CA THR A 144 4.21 -0.01 -5.12
C THR A 144 4.68 1.41 -4.85
N HIS A 145 3.75 2.37 -4.88
CA HIS A 145 4.06 3.76 -4.53
C HIS A 145 4.45 3.92 -3.04
N LEU A 146 4.09 2.98 -2.16
CA LEU A 146 4.51 2.94 -0.76
C LEU A 146 5.83 2.19 -0.54
N GLY A 147 6.51 1.80 -1.61
CA GLY A 147 7.77 1.07 -1.58
C GLY A 147 7.65 -0.36 -2.11
N ARG A 148 8.75 -1.09 -2.03
CA ARG A 148 8.81 -2.49 -2.46
C ARG A 148 8.29 -3.42 -1.38
N ILE A 149 7.58 -4.48 -1.78
CA ILE A 149 7.02 -5.49 -0.88
C ILE A 149 7.44 -6.91 -1.28
N GLY A 150 7.36 -7.84 -0.33
CA GLY A 150 7.66 -9.25 -0.56
C GLY A 150 9.12 -9.53 -0.94
N LYS A 151 9.33 -10.36 -1.96
CA LYS A 151 10.67 -10.75 -2.43
C LYS A 151 11.47 -9.56 -2.96
N ASP A 152 10.81 -8.62 -3.59
CA ASP A 152 11.44 -7.43 -4.18
C ASP A 152 11.96 -6.43 -3.14
N ALA A 153 11.47 -6.49 -1.89
CA ALA A 153 11.98 -5.70 -0.78
C ALA A 153 13.37 -6.13 -0.30
N ARG A 154 13.76 -7.40 -0.56
CA ARG A 154 15.03 -7.98 -0.10
C ARG A 154 16.21 -7.72 -1.05
N THR A 155 15.94 -7.26 -2.27
CA THR A 155 16.98 -7.04 -3.29
C THR A 155 17.68 -5.69 -3.15
N THR A 156 17.26 -4.86 -2.19
CA THR A 156 17.80 -3.50 -1.90
C THR A 156 18.50 -3.39 -0.54
N ALA A 157 18.77 -4.50 0.12
CA ALA A 157 19.53 -4.54 1.37
C ALA A 157 21.01 -4.92 1.15
#